data_1216d96f577aa7909502662ec5d375be
#
_entry.id   1216d96f577aa7909502662ec5d375be
#
_cell.length_a   1.000
_cell.length_b   1.000
_cell.length_c   1.000
_cell.angle_alpha   90.00
_cell.angle_beta   90.00
_cell.angle_gamma   90.00
#
_symmetry.space_group_name_H-M   'P 1'
#
loop_
_entity.id
_entity.type
_entity.pdbx_description
1 polymer ?
#
loop_
_entity_poly.entity_id
_entity_poly.type
_entity_poly.pdbx_seq_one_letter_code
_entity_poly.pdbx_strand_id
1 'polypeptide(L)'
;MTDAMPPATPHARPHAINPTGCVLVLVDYQHRLMPAIDRHADVVADALCLADAARVLGLRIIGTEQNPQGLGPNVAELRERCDTTLAKMHFDACADGLLDLLRTPNGTPLPDVVIAGCEAHVCLLQTTLGLLRAGYRTWVVAPACGSRTAANHTLAIDRLRQSGAGIVSLEMVLFEWLQTCRHERFRAVLPLIKARGPGQVAPGA
;
A
#
# COMPACT_ATOMS: atom_id res chain seq x y z
N MET A 1 27.62 -28.66 31.82
CA MET A 1 27.71 -28.33 30.40
C MET A 1 26.33 -27.89 29.95
N THR A 2 26.07 -26.58 29.97
CA THR A 2 24.82 -25.98 29.54
C THR A 2 24.93 -25.71 28.06
N ASP A 3 24.22 -26.53 27.28
CA ASP A 3 24.11 -26.38 25.84
C ASP A 3 23.32 -25.08 25.54
N ALA A 4 24.07 -24.03 25.21
CA ALA A 4 23.46 -22.76 24.81
C ALA A 4 22.89 -22.94 23.40
N MET A 5 21.55 -22.88 23.30
CA MET A 5 20.82 -22.86 22.05
C MET A 5 21.41 -21.75 21.14
N PRO A 6 21.78 -22.04 19.87
CA PRO A 6 22.29 -21.01 18.98
C PRO A 6 21.24 -19.91 18.80
N PRO A 7 21.65 -18.63 18.62
CA PRO A 7 20.72 -17.54 18.39
C PRO A 7 19.92 -17.86 17.12
N ALA A 8 18.59 -17.70 17.23
CA ALA A 8 17.68 -17.86 16.10
C ALA A 8 18.19 -17.00 14.93
N THR A 9 18.51 -17.63 13.82
CA THR A 9 18.84 -16.97 12.56
C THR A 9 17.72 -15.99 12.25
N PRO A 10 18.01 -14.72 11.92
CA PRO A 10 16.98 -13.80 11.44
C PRO A 10 16.30 -14.51 10.27
N HIS A 11 15.01 -14.80 10.39
CA HIS A 11 14.23 -15.44 9.34
C HIS A 11 14.50 -14.66 8.05
N ALA A 12 15.09 -15.32 7.06
CA ALA A 12 15.27 -14.72 5.73
C ALA A 12 13.90 -14.17 5.31
N ARG A 13 13.80 -12.84 5.17
CA ARG A 13 12.55 -12.22 4.74
C ARG A 13 12.20 -12.84 3.40
N PRO A 14 11.02 -13.43 3.22
CA PRO A 14 10.63 -13.97 1.92
C PRO A 14 10.80 -12.85 0.90
N HIS A 15 11.40 -13.17 -0.25
CA HIS A 15 11.76 -12.18 -1.26
C HIS A 15 10.60 -11.77 -2.15
N ALA A 16 9.37 -12.30 -1.94
CA ALA A 16 8.19 -12.01 -2.73
C ALA A 16 6.96 -11.76 -1.84
N ILE A 17 5.96 -11.06 -2.37
CA ILE A 17 4.66 -10.82 -1.74
C ILE A 17 3.90 -12.15 -1.66
N ASN A 18 3.43 -12.50 -0.46
CA ASN A 18 2.52 -13.62 -0.30
C ASN A 18 1.08 -13.13 -0.49
N PRO A 19 0.36 -13.54 -1.56
CA PRO A 19 -1.02 -13.12 -1.77
C PRO A 19 -1.97 -13.66 -0.70
N THR A 20 -1.65 -14.81 -0.08
CA THR A 20 -2.48 -15.41 0.95
C THR A 20 -2.47 -14.56 2.22
N GLY A 21 -3.60 -13.94 2.55
CA GLY A 21 -3.75 -13.06 3.71
C GLY A 21 -3.20 -11.64 3.51
N CYS A 22 -2.69 -11.31 2.33
CA CYS A 22 -2.22 -9.96 1.99
C CYS A 22 -3.36 -8.92 2.12
N VAL A 23 -3.01 -7.73 2.61
CA VAL A 23 -3.94 -6.59 2.71
C VAL A 23 -3.37 -5.40 1.96
N LEU A 24 -4.23 -4.73 1.18
CA LEU A 24 -3.91 -3.44 0.57
C LEU A 24 -4.31 -2.31 1.52
N VAL A 25 -3.37 -1.40 1.82
CA VAL A 25 -3.62 -0.18 2.59
C VAL A 25 -3.45 1.04 1.69
N LEU A 26 -4.50 1.85 1.56
CA LEU A 26 -4.55 3.09 0.78
C LEU A 26 -4.56 4.28 1.73
N VAL A 27 -3.45 5.04 1.79
CA VAL A 27 -3.24 6.09 2.78
C VAL A 27 -3.62 7.45 2.21
N ASP A 28 -4.68 8.07 2.75
CA ASP A 28 -5.01 9.50 2.65
C ASP A 28 -5.08 10.08 1.22
N TYR A 29 -5.71 9.38 0.28
CA TYR A 29 -6.02 9.93 -1.05
C TYR A 29 -7.18 10.95 -0.99
N GLN A 30 -7.07 11.91 -0.07
CA GLN A 30 -8.17 12.81 0.26
C GLN A 30 -8.35 13.94 -0.76
N HIS A 31 -9.58 14.24 -1.06
CA HIS A 31 -9.97 15.14 -2.14
C HIS A 31 -9.39 16.56 -1.98
N ARG A 32 -9.20 17.06 -0.74
CA ARG A 32 -8.56 18.36 -0.49
C ARG A 32 -7.04 18.31 -0.49
N LEU A 33 -6.46 17.11 -0.34
CA LEU A 33 -5.02 16.91 -0.37
C LEU A 33 -4.51 16.69 -1.80
N MET A 34 -5.23 15.91 -2.60
CA MET A 34 -4.80 15.48 -3.93
C MET A 34 -4.40 16.61 -4.88
N PRO A 35 -5.11 17.78 -4.94
CA PRO A 35 -4.70 18.87 -5.82
C PRO A 35 -3.29 19.45 -5.55
N ALA A 36 -2.75 19.24 -4.35
CA ALA A 36 -1.40 19.68 -3.99
C ALA A 36 -0.31 18.65 -4.31
N ILE A 37 -0.69 17.44 -4.69
CA ILE A 37 0.24 16.33 -4.97
C ILE A 37 0.76 16.43 -6.40
N ASP A 38 2.07 16.36 -6.56
CA ASP A 38 2.71 16.28 -7.88
C ASP A 38 2.21 15.04 -8.64
N ARG A 39 1.83 15.23 -9.90
CA ARG A 39 1.28 14.17 -10.76
C ARG A 39 0.10 13.40 -10.12
N HIS A 40 -0.76 14.09 -9.38
CA HIS A 40 -1.84 13.46 -8.62
C HIS A 40 -2.76 12.56 -9.47
N ALA A 41 -3.01 12.93 -10.74
CA ALA A 41 -3.85 12.12 -11.63
C ALA A 41 -3.23 10.73 -11.89
N ASP A 42 -1.91 10.66 -12.12
CA ASP A 42 -1.20 9.38 -12.29
C ASP A 42 -1.21 8.57 -10.99
N VAL A 43 -0.93 9.24 -9.87
CA VAL A 43 -0.91 8.62 -8.52
C VAL A 43 -2.27 7.99 -8.19
N VAL A 44 -3.38 8.69 -8.46
CA VAL A 44 -4.75 8.17 -8.26
C VAL A 44 -5.03 7.02 -9.22
N ALA A 45 -4.63 7.14 -10.50
CA ALA A 45 -4.88 6.11 -11.49
C ALA A 45 -4.11 4.80 -11.18
N ASP A 46 -2.87 4.90 -10.65
CA ASP A 46 -2.12 3.73 -10.20
C ASP A 46 -2.75 3.10 -8.95
N ALA A 47 -3.23 3.92 -8.02
CA ALA A 47 -3.95 3.43 -6.84
C ALA A 47 -5.28 2.75 -7.20
N LEU A 48 -6.02 3.27 -8.19
CA LEU A 48 -7.24 2.66 -8.70
C LEU A 48 -6.96 1.31 -9.35
N CYS A 49 -5.94 1.22 -10.19
CA CYS A 49 -5.53 -0.05 -10.81
C CYS A 49 -5.19 -1.10 -9.75
N LEU A 50 -4.44 -0.69 -8.71
CA LEU A 50 -4.07 -1.56 -7.60
C LEU A 50 -5.30 -2.03 -6.82
N ALA A 51 -6.24 -1.12 -6.52
CA ALA A 51 -7.48 -1.43 -5.80
C ALA A 51 -8.41 -2.34 -6.61
N ASP A 52 -8.56 -2.09 -7.91
CA ASP A 52 -9.38 -2.93 -8.79
C ASP A 52 -8.80 -4.35 -8.90
N ALA A 53 -7.48 -4.48 -9.03
CA ALA A 53 -6.83 -5.79 -9.02
C ALA A 53 -7.02 -6.52 -7.68
N ALA A 54 -6.86 -5.81 -6.56
CA ALA A 54 -7.09 -6.37 -5.23
C ALA A 54 -8.53 -6.90 -5.08
N ARG A 55 -9.54 -6.14 -5.53
CA ARG A 55 -10.95 -6.59 -5.54
C ARG A 55 -11.18 -7.82 -6.42
N VAL A 56 -10.62 -7.83 -7.63
CA VAL A 56 -10.72 -9.01 -8.53
C VAL A 56 -10.13 -10.25 -7.87
N LEU A 57 -9.07 -10.09 -7.10
CA LEU A 57 -8.37 -11.18 -6.41
C LEU A 57 -8.97 -11.50 -5.02
N GLY A 58 -9.97 -10.74 -4.55
CA GLY A 58 -10.61 -10.94 -3.25
C GLY A 58 -9.73 -10.55 -2.07
N LEU A 59 -8.74 -9.66 -2.29
CA LEU A 59 -7.89 -9.12 -1.23
C LEU A 59 -8.61 -8.01 -0.49
N ARG A 60 -8.36 -7.91 0.80
CA ARG A 60 -8.93 -6.87 1.66
C ARG A 60 -8.26 -5.52 1.40
N ILE A 61 -9.07 -4.45 1.36
CA ILE A 61 -8.62 -3.08 1.13
C ILE A 61 -9.01 -2.20 2.30
N ILE A 62 -8.03 -1.55 2.93
CA ILE A 62 -8.23 -0.60 4.03
C ILE A 62 -7.81 0.78 3.55
N GLY A 63 -8.71 1.76 3.58
CA GLY A 63 -8.38 3.18 3.38
C GLY A 63 -8.07 3.86 4.71
N THR A 64 -7.30 4.96 4.67
CA THR A 64 -7.20 5.89 5.80
C THR A 64 -7.56 7.30 5.38
N GLU A 65 -8.01 8.13 6.35
CA GLU A 65 -8.35 9.54 6.16
C GLU A 65 -7.78 10.37 7.31
N GLN A 66 -6.79 11.21 7.01
CA GLN A 66 -6.18 12.14 7.97
C GLN A 66 -7.11 13.29 8.26
N ASN A 67 -7.48 13.52 9.53
CA ASN A 67 -8.34 14.64 9.93
C ASN A 67 -9.46 14.91 8.91
N PRO A 68 -10.42 14.01 8.72
CA PRO A 68 -11.39 14.08 7.63
C PRO A 68 -12.28 15.34 7.69
N GLN A 69 -12.42 15.96 8.85
CA GLN A 69 -13.11 17.27 8.97
C GLN A 69 -12.30 18.37 8.27
N GLY A 70 -10.97 18.31 8.31
CA GLY A 70 -10.08 19.27 7.66
C GLY A 70 -9.82 18.96 6.18
N LEU A 71 -9.43 17.73 5.86
CA LEU A 71 -8.99 17.33 4.52
C LEU A 71 -10.09 16.70 3.66
N GLY A 72 -11.27 16.46 4.24
CA GLY A 72 -12.38 15.80 3.56
C GLY A 72 -12.16 14.28 3.43
N PRO A 73 -13.09 13.57 2.77
CA PRO A 73 -12.95 12.14 2.51
C PRO A 73 -11.91 11.86 1.41
N ASN A 74 -11.52 10.60 1.29
CA ASN A 74 -10.81 10.11 0.11
C ASN A 74 -11.62 10.39 -1.17
N VAL A 75 -10.93 10.49 -2.32
CA VAL A 75 -11.61 10.58 -3.62
C VAL A 75 -12.59 9.41 -3.76
N ALA A 76 -13.78 9.71 -4.29
CA ALA A 76 -14.92 8.79 -4.24
C ALA A 76 -14.59 7.42 -4.83
N GLU A 77 -13.89 7.42 -5.96
CA GLU A 77 -13.54 6.21 -6.69
C GLU A 77 -12.66 5.24 -5.86
N LEU A 78 -11.72 5.75 -5.07
CA LEU A 78 -10.89 4.93 -4.19
C LEU A 78 -11.64 4.53 -2.92
N ARG A 79 -12.44 5.46 -2.36
CA ARG A 79 -13.22 5.22 -1.15
C ARG A 79 -14.21 4.07 -1.33
N GLU A 80 -14.89 4.00 -2.47
CA GLU A 80 -15.86 2.96 -2.81
C GLU A 80 -15.23 1.57 -2.98
N ARG A 81 -13.92 1.50 -3.17
CA ARG A 81 -13.16 0.25 -3.28
C ARG A 81 -12.68 -0.28 -1.95
N CYS A 82 -12.63 0.56 -0.92
CA CYS A 82 -12.21 0.16 0.42
C CYS A 82 -13.30 -0.62 1.15
N ASP A 83 -12.93 -1.73 1.77
CA ASP A 83 -13.84 -2.48 2.65
C ASP A 83 -14.07 -1.77 3.98
N THR A 84 -13.06 -0.98 4.41
CA THR A 84 -13.08 -0.19 5.64
C THR A 84 -12.24 1.06 5.46
N THR A 85 -12.67 2.18 6.05
CA THR A 85 -11.89 3.43 6.09
C THR A 85 -11.66 3.84 7.54
N LEU A 86 -10.40 4.03 7.91
CA LEU A 86 -9.94 4.48 9.24
C LEU A 86 -9.76 5.99 9.24
N ALA A 87 -10.56 6.71 10.01
CA ALA A 87 -10.29 8.11 10.32
C ALA A 87 -9.17 8.21 11.36
N LYS A 88 -8.19 9.08 11.14
CA LYS A 88 -7.02 9.19 12.02
C LYS A 88 -6.60 10.64 12.25
N MET A 89 -5.96 10.89 13.38
CA MET A 89 -5.38 12.20 13.73
C MET A 89 -3.86 12.17 13.73
N HIS A 90 -3.23 11.02 14.06
CA HIS A 90 -1.79 10.85 13.92
C HIS A 90 -1.42 10.61 12.45
N PHE A 91 -0.22 11.04 12.05
CA PHE A 91 0.29 10.72 10.72
C PHE A 91 0.55 9.22 10.56
N ASP A 92 1.01 8.55 11.63
CA ASP A 92 1.12 7.09 11.71
C ASP A 92 -0.27 6.48 11.99
N ALA A 93 -0.86 5.82 11.01
CA ALA A 93 -2.16 5.16 11.16
C ALA A 93 -2.13 4.02 12.18
N CYS A 94 -0.96 3.47 12.49
CA CYS A 94 -0.83 2.43 13.52
C CYS A 94 -1.19 2.96 14.91
N ALA A 95 -0.99 4.25 15.16
CA ALA A 95 -1.36 4.90 16.42
C ALA A 95 -2.89 5.05 16.60
N ASP A 96 -3.65 5.03 15.52
CA ASP A 96 -5.10 5.21 15.53
C ASP A 96 -5.88 3.92 15.20
N GLY A 97 -5.24 2.74 15.31
CA GLY A 97 -5.93 1.45 15.26
C GLY A 97 -5.76 0.66 13.95
N LEU A 98 -4.90 1.07 13.02
CA LEU A 98 -4.64 0.29 11.81
C LEU A 98 -4.22 -1.15 12.13
N LEU A 99 -3.40 -1.35 13.18
CA LEU A 99 -2.92 -2.67 13.57
C LEU A 99 -4.07 -3.61 13.97
N ASP A 100 -5.12 -3.10 14.59
CA ASP A 100 -6.30 -3.91 14.98
C ASP A 100 -7.09 -4.34 13.75
N LEU A 101 -7.18 -3.47 12.73
CA LEU A 101 -7.80 -3.79 11.46
C LEU A 101 -6.99 -4.83 10.65
N LEU A 102 -5.68 -4.91 10.86
CA LEU A 102 -4.80 -5.85 10.13
C LEU A 102 -4.75 -7.24 10.78
N ARG A 103 -5.27 -7.40 11.99
CA ARG A 103 -5.31 -8.70 12.68
C ARG A 103 -6.39 -9.60 12.10
N THR A 104 -6.12 -10.90 12.10
CA THR A 104 -7.14 -11.92 11.89
C THR A 104 -8.03 -12.06 13.14
N PRO A 105 -9.23 -12.64 13.04
CA PRO A 105 -10.07 -12.93 14.20
C PRO A 105 -9.37 -13.68 15.34
N ASN A 106 -8.33 -14.45 15.02
CA ASN A 106 -7.51 -15.19 15.99
C ASN A 106 -6.34 -14.37 16.56
N GLY A 107 -6.27 -13.05 16.27
CA GLY A 107 -5.22 -12.18 16.75
C GLY A 107 -3.85 -12.35 16.09
N THR A 108 -3.73 -13.22 15.09
CA THR A 108 -2.49 -13.41 14.34
C THR A 108 -2.33 -12.26 13.34
N PRO A 109 -1.17 -11.57 13.28
CA PRO A 109 -0.90 -10.56 12.26
C PRO A 109 -0.99 -11.16 10.85
N LEU A 110 -1.47 -10.37 9.89
CA LEU A 110 -1.41 -10.75 8.50
C LEU A 110 0.05 -10.69 8.01
N PRO A 111 0.49 -11.63 7.16
CA PRO A 111 1.90 -11.73 6.80
C PRO A 111 2.40 -10.56 5.98
N ASP A 112 1.58 -10.02 5.05
CA ASP A 112 1.98 -8.99 4.11
C ASP A 112 1.00 -7.83 4.07
N VAL A 113 1.59 -6.61 4.04
CA VAL A 113 0.87 -5.37 3.79
C VAL A 113 1.43 -4.71 2.54
N VAL A 114 0.61 -4.60 1.51
CA VAL A 114 0.90 -3.75 0.34
C VAL A 114 0.33 -2.38 0.64
N ILE A 115 1.13 -1.32 0.53
CA ILE A 115 0.75 0.03 0.92
C ILE A 115 1.09 1.06 -0.15
N ALA A 116 0.19 2.02 -0.35
CA ALA A 116 0.38 3.17 -1.22
C ALA A 116 -0.34 4.39 -0.62
N GLY A 117 0.04 5.61 -1.02
CA GLY A 117 -0.69 6.79 -0.51
C GLY A 117 0.06 8.10 -0.48
N CYS A 118 -0.58 9.07 0.14
CA CYS A 118 -0.17 10.45 0.26
C CYS A 118 -0.15 10.93 1.74
N GLU A 119 0.75 11.84 2.12
CA GLU A 119 1.96 12.17 1.37
C GLU A 119 3.04 11.13 1.64
N ALA A 120 3.79 10.76 0.61
CA ALA A 120 4.83 9.73 0.72
C ALA A 120 5.82 10.02 1.87
N HIS A 121 6.17 11.28 2.10
CA HIS A 121 7.12 11.73 3.13
C HIS A 121 6.49 12.04 4.50
N VAL A 122 5.17 11.92 4.64
CA VAL A 122 4.46 12.20 5.91
C VAL A 122 3.67 10.96 6.36
N CYS A 123 2.41 10.83 5.96
CA CYS A 123 1.51 9.79 6.47
C CYS A 123 1.93 8.39 6.00
N LEU A 124 2.25 8.24 4.72
CA LEU A 124 2.72 6.96 4.19
C LEU A 124 4.03 6.52 4.87
N LEU A 125 5.02 7.43 4.97
CA LEU A 125 6.29 7.16 5.64
C LEU A 125 6.08 6.67 7.07
N GLN A 126 5.35 7.45 7.87
CA GLN A 126 5.18 7.15 9.30
C GLN A 126 4.37 5.87 9.52
N THR A 127 3.30 5.66 8.74
CA THR A 127 2.51 4.43 8.78
C THR A 127 3.34 3.20 8.39
N THR A 128 4.13 3.31 7.32
CA THR A 128 5.02 2.20 6.90
C THR A 128 6.05 1.88 8.00
N LEU A 129 6.67 2.89 8.60
CA LEU A 129 7.59 2.68 9.73
C LEU A 129 6.89 2.07 10.95
N GLY A 130 5.63 2.45 11.21
CA GLY A 130 4.79 1.87 12.25
C GLY A 130 4.54 0.37 12.01
N LEU A 131 4.17 0.00 10.79
CA LEU A 131 3.96 -1.39 10.37
C LEU A 131 5.24 -2.23 10.50
N LEU A 132 6.39 -1.70 10.06
CA LEU A 132 7.68 -2.38 10.18
C LEU A 132 8.05 -2.61 11.65
N ARG A 133 7.86 -1.61 12.54
CA ARG A 133 8.08 -1.77 14.00
C ARG A 133 7.16 -2.82 14.61
N ALA A 134 5.94 -2.95 14.11
CA ALA A 134 4.99 -3.97 14.54
C ALA A 134 5.25 -5.37 13.95
N GLY A 135 6.32 -5.54 13.14
CA GLY A 135 6.76 -6.80 12.58
C GLY A 135 6.09 -7.20 11.26
N TYR A 136 5.28 -6.32 10.66
CA TYR A 136 4.66 -6.60 9.36
C TYR A 136 5.68 -6.54 8.22
N ARG A 137 5.56 -7.45 7.28
CA ARG A 137 6.22 -7.33 5.98
C ARG A 137 5.44 -6.29 5.17
N THR A 138 6.12 -5.21 4.78
CA THR A 138 5.48 -4.06 4.16
C THR A 138 6.10 -3.76 2.80
N TRP A 139 5.24 -3.65 1.78
CA TRP A 139 5.58 -3.44 0.39
C TRP A 139 4.98 -2.13 -0.10
N VAL A 140 5.83 -1.16 -0.39
CA VAL A 140 5.43 0.19 -0.82
C VAL A 140 5.37 0.26 -2.34
N VAL A 141 4.20 0.55 -2.89
CA VAL A 141 3.98 0.68 -4.33
C VAL A 141 4.34 2.10 -4.75
N ALA A 142 5.61 2.33 -5.08
CA ALA A 142 6.15 3.67 -5.30
C ALA A 142 5.39 4.52 -6.35
N PRO A 143 4.94 3.98 -7.51
CA PRO A 143 4.18 4.77 -8.49
C PRO A 143 2.84 5.28 -7.97
N ALA A 144 2.19 4.53 -7.07
CA ALA A 144 0.94 4.92 -6.43
C ALA A 144 1.14 5.80 -5.19
N CYS A 145 2.36 6.21 -4.88
CA CYS A 145 2.66 7.14 -3.79
C CYS A 145 2.88 8.54 -4.31
N GLY A 146 2.36 9.56 -3.61
CA GLY A 146 2.50 10.95 -4.01
C GLY A 146 3.03 11.85 -2.91
N SER A 147 3.69 12.94 -3.30
CA SER A 147 4.11 14.05 -2.44
C SER A 147 3.94 15.36 -3.19
N ARG A 148 3.95 16.50 -2.48
CA ARG A 148 3.87 17.84 -3.10
C ARG A 148 5.05 18.14 -4.02
N THR A 149 6.20 17.49 -3.83
CA THR A 149 7.38 17.64 -4.65
C THR A 149 8.02 16.27 -4.94
N ALA A 150 8.61 16.13 -6.13
CA ALA A 150 9.37 14.93 -6.50
C ALA A 150 10.56 14.67 -5.55
N ALA A 151 11.20 15.72 -5.03
CA ALA A 151 12.31 15.58 -4.07
C ALA A 151 11.86 14.90 -2.77
N ASN A 152 10.73 15.34 -2.18
CA ASN A 152 10.18 14.72 -0.98
C ASN A 152 9.76 13.28 -1.22
N HIS A 153 9.18 12.99 -2.39
CA HIS A 153 8.82 11.62 -2.78
C HIS A 153 10.07 10.72 -2.82
N THR A 154 11.11 11.13 -3.54
CA THR A 154 12.36 10.36 -3.68
C THR A 154 13.01 10.09 -2.32
N LEU A 155 13.17 11.11 -1.47
CA LEU A 155 13.75 10.96 -0.14
C LEU A 155 12.92 10.01 0.74
N ALA A 156 11.59 10.05 0.64
CA ALA A 156 10.70 9.17 1.40
C ALA A 156 10.88 7.72 0.97
N ILE A 157 10.86 7.44 -0.34
CA ILE A 157 11.03 6.09 -0.89
C ILE A 157 12.40 5.52 -0.53
N ASP A 158 13.47 6.31 -0.63
CA ASP A 158 14.82 5.89 -0.26
C ASP A 158 14.92 5.57 1.24
N ARG A 159 14.35 6.41 2.09
CA ARG A 159 14.31 6.17 3.53
C ARG A 159 13.52 4.89 3.88
N LEU A 160 12.38 4.65 3.24
CA LEU A 160 11.58 3.45 3.45
C LEU A 160 12.34 2.18 3.03
N ARG A 161 13.04 2.24 1.88
CA ARG A 161 13.91 1.14 1.43
C ARG A 161 15.00 0.81 2.46
N GLN A 162 15.69 1.84 2.97
CA GLN A 162 16.72 1.68 4.00
C GLN A 162 16.16 1.15 5.32
N SER A 163 14.89 1.45 5.62
CA SER A 163 14.20 0.98 6.82
C SER A 163 13.68 -0.46 6.72
N GLY A 164 13.85 -1.10 5.54
CA GLY A 164 13.51 -2.50 5.32
C GLY A 164 12.12 -2.73 4.70
N ALA A 165 11.45 -1.69 4.17
CA ALA A 165 10.29 -1.87 3.32
C ALA A 165 10.70 -2.39 1.94
N GLY A 166 9.92 -3.29 1.36
CA GLY A 166 10.02 -3.66 -0.05
C GLY A 166 9.49 -2.52 -0.91
N ILE A 167 10.30 -2.01 -1.85
CA ILE A 167 9.83 -1.00 -2.80
C ILE A 167 9.55 -1.68 -4.13
N VAL A 168 8.32 -1.55 -4.60
CA VAL A 168 7.80 -2.29 -5.75
C VAL A 168 7.11 -1.37 -6.75
N SER A 169 7.06 -1.81 -8.01
CA SER A 169 6.20 -1.20 -9.02
C SER A 169 4.78 -1.79 -8.95
N LEU A 170 3.84 -1.15 -9.64
CA LEU A 170 2.48 -1.65 -9.77
C LEU A 170 2.47 -3.06 -10.39
N GLU A 171 3.18 -3.26 -11.51
CA GLU A 171 3.22 -4.54 -12.21
C GLU A 171 3.87 -5.65 -11.36
N MET A 172 4.93 -5.36 -10.61
CA MET A 172 5.52 -6.33 -9.68
C MET A 172 4.47 -6.88 -8.72
N VAL A 173 3.67 -6.01 -8.10
CA VAL A 173 2.62 -6.41 -7.16
C VAL A 173 1.56 -7.28 -7.85
N LEU A 174 1.05 -6.84 -9.00
CA LEU A 174 -0.03 -7.57 -9.68
C LEU A 174 0.42 -8.96 -10.14
N PHE A 175 1.64 -9.08 -10.66
CA PHE A 175 2.17 -10.38 -11.07
C PHE A 175 2.54 -11.28 -9.88
N GLU A 176 3.01 -10.71 -8.76
CA GLU A 176 3.27 -11.47 -7.53
C GLU A 176 1.97 -11.94 -6.88
N TRP A 177 0.88 -11.16 -6.92
CA TRP A 177 -0.44 -11.61 -6.48
C TRP A 177 -1.00 -12.74 -7.36
N LEU A 178 -0.78 -12.68 -8.68
CA LEU A 178 -1.21 -13.72 -9.62
C LEU A 178 -0.36 -14.99 -9.56
N GLN A 179 0.93 -14.88 -9.22
CA GLN A 179 1.92 -15.95 -9.15
C GLN A 179 2.13 -16.76 -10.45
N THR A 180 1.11 -16.92 -11.27
CA THR A 180 1.17 -17.73 -12.50
C THR A 180 0.20 -17.22 -13.54
N CYS A 181 0.56 -17.34 -14.83
CA CYS A 181 -0.35 -17.04 -15.94
C CYS A 181 -1.55 -18.01 -16.02
N ARG A 182 -1.55 -19.09 -15.25
CA ARG A 182 -2.67 -20.03 -15.12
C ARG A 182 -3.65 -19.65 -14.01
N HIS A 183 -3.41 -18.56 -13.27
CA HIS A 183 -4.31 -18.10 -12.23
C HIS A 183 -5.71 -17.82 -12.80
N GLU A 184 -6.77 -18.28 -12.14
CA GLU A 184 -8.15 -18.18 -12.62
C GLU A 184 -8.57 -16.73 -12.95
N ARG A 185 -8.04 -15.75 -12.21
CA ARG A 185 -8.29 -14.31 -12.40
C ARG A 185 -7.32 -13.62 -13.36
N PHE A 186 -6.36 -14.34 -13.94
CA PHE A 186 -5.34 -13.74 -14.82
C PHE A 186 -5.96 -12.90 -15.95
N ARG A 187 -7.00 -13.43 -16.61
CA ARG A 187 -7.68 -12.74 -17.73
C ARG A 187 -8.43 -11.48 -17.28
N ALA A 188 -8.86 -11.41 -16.03
CA ALA A 188 -9.54 -10.24 -15.47
C ALA A 188 -8.56 -9.15 -15.03
N VAL A 189 -7.36 -9.51 -14.54
CA VAL A 189 -6.32 -8.56 -14.10
C VAL A 189 -5.50 -8.01 -15.27
N LEU A 190 -5.25 -8.81 -16.33
CA LEU A 190 -4.41 -8.41 -17.45
C LEU A 190 -4.82 -7.08 -18.14
N PRO A 191 -6.12 -6.77 -18.37
CA PRO A 191 -6.53 -5.48 -18.91
C PRO A 191 -6.14 -4.29 -18.01
N LEU A 192 -6.17 -4.45 -16.67
CA LEU A 192 -5.78 -3.41 -15.72
C LEU A 192 -4.29 -3.07 -15.86
N ILE A 193 -3.44 -4.09 -16.03
CA ILE A 193 -2.01 -3.91 -16.27
C ILE A 193 -1.80 -3.16 -17.59
N LYS A 194 -2.45 -3.60 -18.67
CA LYS A 194 -2.31 -2.99 -20.01
C LYS A 194 -2.76 -1.54 -20.04
N ALA A 195 -3.79 -1.18 -19.29
CA ALA A 195 -4.28 0.19 -19.21
C ALA A 195 -3.29 1.17 -18.54
N ARG A 196 -2.25 0.67 -17.85
CA ARG A 196 -1.18 1.46 -17.22
C ARG A 196 0.20 1.29 -17.91
N GLY A 197 0.24 0.60 -19.05
CA GLY A 197 1.46 0.40 -19.83
C GLY A 197 2.00 1.69 -20.47
N PRO A 198 3.28 1.69 -20.93
CA PRO A 198 3.90 2.85 -21.55
C PRO A 198 3.09 3.33 -22.77
N GLY A 199 2.76 4.62 -22.79
CA GLY A 199 2.06 5.30 -23.90
C GLY A 199 0.57 5.57 -23.67
N GLN A 200 0.00 5.24 -22.52
CA GLN A 200 -1.37 5.63 -22.18
C GLN A 200 -1.37 6.87 -21.29
N VAL A 201 -1.61 8.03 -21.89
CA VAL A 201 -2.00 9.25 -21.17
C VAL A 201 -3.45 9.05 -20.72
N ALA A 202 -3.75 9.39 -19.46
CA ALA A 202 -5.11 9.35 -18.96
C ALA A 202 -6.03 10.15 -19.91
N PRO A 203 -7.20 9.64 -20.31
CA PRO A 203 -8.13 10.40 -21.14
C PRO A 203 -8.65 11.58 -20.31
N GLY A 204 -8.29 12.80 -20.69
CA GLY A 204 -8.82 14.04 -20.15
C GLY A 204 -7.85 14.81 -19.23
N ALA A 205 -6.81 15.39 -19.82
CA ALA A 205 -6.12 16.55 -19.26
C ALA A 205 -6.64 17.81 -19.98
#